data_79189835dfd69a44e885e8327ed0652f
#
_entry.id   79189835dfd69a44e885e8327ed0652f
#
_cell.length_a   1.000
_cell.length_b   1.000
_cell.length_c   1.000
_cell.angle_alpha   90.00
_cell.angle_beta   90.00
_cell.angle_gamma   90.00
#
_symmetry.space_group_name_H-M   'P 1'
#
loop_
_entity.id
_entity.type
_entity.pdbx_description
1 polymer ?
#
loop_
_entity_poly.entity_id
_entity_poly.type
_entity_poly.pdbx_seq_one_letter_code
_entity_poly.pdbx_strand_id
1 'polypeptide(L)'
;LPLAQYPDIAPPSVLVMTAYPGASAETVAETVAAPLEQQINGVEGMIYQLSNSASSGSMSLSVYFDVGRDPDQATIDVNNRVQAALAKLPEEVRRQGVVVKKLNWTAVAYMAIYSPDGRYDDSFISNYTLINVVDELRRIPGVASADAFGAKEHSIRIWLNPDKLAQVGLT
;
A
#
# COMPACT_ATOMS: atom_id res chain seq x y z
N LEU A 1 23.81 4.92 -23.51
CA LEU A 1 23.55 6.08 -22.66
C LEU A 1 22.08 6.06 -22.30
N PRO A 2 21.71 6.03 -21.00
CA PRO A 2 20.33 6.22 -20.60
C PRO A 2 19.97 7.68 -20.89
N LEU A 3 19.19 7.90 -21.92
CA LEU A 3 18.61 9.21 -22.22
C LEU A 3 17.27 9.29 -21.48
N ALA A 4 17.29 9.85 -20.28
CA ALA A 4 16.07 10.38 -19.71
C ALA A 4 15.69 11.61 -20.53
N GLN A 5 14.50 11.60 -21.13
CA GLN A 5 14.00 12.66 -22.01
C GLN A 5 13.72 13.96 -21.23
N TYR A 6 13.61 13.87 -19.91
CA TYR A 6 13.43 14.98 -18.97
C TYR A 6 14.28 14.73 -17.72
N PRO A 7 14.87 15.79 -17.12
CA PRO A 7 15.51 15.66 -15.82
C PRO A 7 14.49 15.20 -14.76
N ASP A 8 14.94 14.42 -13.78
CA ASP A 8 14.13 14.04 -12.61
C ASP A 8 13.84 15.30 -11.77
N ILE A 9 12.73 15.96 -12.10
CA ILE A 9 12.23 17.14 -11.36
C ILE A 9 11.20 16.76 -10.30
N ALA A 10 10.73 15.52 -10.30
CA ALA A 10 9.82 15.04 -9.28
C ALA A 10 10.61 14.70 -8.00
N PRO A 11 10.23 15.27 -6.84
CA PRO A 11 10.87 14.93 -5.58
C PRO A 11 10.66 13.44 -5.27
N PRO A 12 11.71 12.72 -4.84
CA PRO A 12 11.57 11.34 -4.39
C PRO A 12 10.56 11.28 -3.26
N SER A 13 9.77 10.22 -3.24
CA SER A 13 8.77 10.04 -2.19
C SER A 13 8.68 8.60 -1.72
N VAL A 14 8.39 8.44 -0.43
CA VAL A 14 8.22 7.16 0.25
C VAL A 14 6.81 7.08 0.80
N LEU A 15 6.14 5.98 0.54
CA LEU A 15 4.79 5.70 1.01
C LEU A 15 4.84 4.69 2.15
N VAL A 16 4.23 5.06 3.27
CA VAL A 16 4.00 4.19 4.43
C VAL A 16 2.52 3.88 4.50
N MET A 17 2.17 2.61 4.55
CA MET A 17 0.77 2.14 4.59
C MET A 17 0.57 1.12 5.70
N THR A 18 -0.58 1.21 6.34
CA THR A 18 -1.06 0.19 7.28
C THR A 18 -2.58 0.24 7.38
N ALA A 19 -3.17 -0.69 8.12
CA ALA A 19 -4.59 -0.71 8.39
C ALA A 19 -4.85 -0.98 9.88
N TYR A 20 -5.89 -0.33 10.40
CA TYR A 20 -6.47 -0.60 11.71
C TYR A 20 -7.94 -0.99 11.51
N PRO A 21 -8.24 -2.27 11.26
CA PRO A 21 -9.58 -2.73 10.98
C PRO A 21 -10.57 -2.38 12.07
N GLY A 22 -11.72 -1.80 11.70
CA GLY A 22 -12.76 -1.42 12.62
C GLY A 22 -12.59 -0.07 13.33
N ALA A 23 -11.45 0.60 13.17
CA ALA A 23 -11.22 1.93 13.72
C ALA A 23 -11.83 3.03 12.83
N SER A 24 -12.29 4.13 13.44
CA SER A 24 -12.69 5.34 12.71
C SER A 24 -11.48 6.08 12.14
N ALA A 25 -11.71 6.94 11.15
CA ALA A 25 -10.65 7.78 10.59
C ALA A 25 -9.93 8.63 11.65
N GLU A 26 -10.68 9.17 12.62
CA GLU A 26 -10.15 9.95 13.73
C GLU A 26 -9.25 9.09 14.65
N THR A 27 -9.73 7.91 15.03
CA THR A 27 -8.92 6.96 15.82
C THR A 27 -7.64 6.57 15.10
N VAL A 28 -7.71 6.31 13.80
CA VAL A 28 -6.53 6.00 12.99
C VAL A 28 -5.56 7.18 12.94
N ALA A 29 -6.07 8.39 12.78
CA ALA A 29 -5.24 9.59 12.75
C ALA A 29 -4.49 9.80 14.08
N GLU A 30 -5.16 9.64 15.21
CA GLU A 30 -4.57 9.86 16.53
C GLU A 30 -3.64 8.74 17.00
N THR A 31 -4.04 7.47 16.77
CA THR A 31 -3.33 6.32 17.35
C THR A 31 -2.31 5.69 16.42
N VAL A 32 -2.41 5.94 15.11
CA VAL A 32 -1.52 5.34 14.10
C VAL A 32 -0.75 6.40 13.34
N ALA A 33 -1.43 7.37 12.73
CA ALA A 33 -0.76 8.37 11.91
C ALA A 33 0.14 9.29 12.76
N ALA A 34 -0.37 9.86 13.85
CA ALA A 34 0.38 10.79 14.68
C ALA A 34 1.68 10.19 15.27
N PRO A 35 1.71 8.97 15.85
CA PRO A 35 2.97 8.35 16.28
C PRO A 35 3.97 8.11 15.15
N LEU A 36 3.50 7.72 13.96
CA LEU A 36 4.35 7.52 12.78
C LEU A 36 4.91 8.85 12.29
N GLU A 37 4.07 9.87 12.16
CA GLU A 37 4.48 11.23 11.76
C GLU A 37 5.55 11.79 12.70
N GLN A 38 5.35 11.66 14.01
CA GLN A 38 6.32 12.11 15.01
C GLN A 38 7.69 11.44 14.88
N GLN A 39 7.71 10.15 14.58
CA GLN A 39 8.97 9.40 14.44
C GLN A 39 9.66 9.66 13.11
N ILE A 40 8.89 9.83 12.04
CA ILE A 40 9.41 10.09 10.69
C ILE A 40 9.86 11.55 10.56
N ASN A 41 9.26 12.45 11.33
CA ASN A 41 9.64 13.86 11.33
C ASN A 41 11.14 14.01 11.61
N GLY A 42 11.81 14.81 10.78
CA GLY A 42 13.25 15.03 10.89
C GLY A 42 14.13 13.95 10.23
N VAL A 43 13.57 13.10 9.37
CA VAL A 43 14.38 12.29 8.45
C VAL A 43 15.15 13.23 7.51
N GLU A 44 16.42 12.93 7.29
CA GLU A 44 17.31 13.76 6.50
C GLU A 44 16.79 13.98 5.07
N GLY A 45 16.77 15.23 4.62
CA GLY A 45 16.28 15.62 3.29
C GLY A 45 14.76 15.58 3.13
N MET A 46 14.00 15.38 4.21
CA MET A 46 12.53 15.46 4.17
C MET A 46 12.09 16.92 4.02
N ILE A 47 11.21 17.18 3.05
CA ILE A 47 10.58 18.49 2.84
C ILE A 47 9.28 18.59 3.61
N TYR A 48 8.38 17.63 3.41
CA TYR A 48 7.09 17.54 4.09
C TYR A 48 6.56 16.12 4.08
N GLN A 49 5.56 15.87 4.88
CA GLN A 49 4.80 14.63 4.93
C GLN A 49 3.30 14.93 4.90
N LEU A 50 2.54 13.98 4.34
CA LEU A 50 1.09 14.06 4.22
C LEU A 50 0.48 12.71 4.60
N SER A 51 -0.34 12.70 5.64
CA SER A 51 -1.10 11.51 6.03
C SER A 51 -2.56 11.59 5.58
N ASN A 52 -3.12 10.44 5.28
CA ASN A 52 -4.52 10.26 4.98
C ASN A 52 -5.04 9.04 5.75
N SER A 53 -6.09 9.26 6.56
CA SER A 53 -6.76 8.24 7.34
C SER A 53 -8.19 8.09 6.86
N ALA A 54 -8.60 6.88 6.50
CA ALA A 54 -9.93 6.61 5.98
C ALA A 54 -10.81 5.89 7.02
N SER A 55 -12.13 6.05 6.90
CA SER A 55 -13.13 5.37 7.75
C SER A 55 -13.15 3.85 7.59
N SER A 56 -12.47 3.31 6.57
CA SER A 56 -12.21 1.88 6.42
C SER A 56 -11.13 1.34 7.37
N GLY A 57 -10.50 2.21 8.15
CA GLY A 57 -9.35 1.88 8.99
C GLY A 57 -8.01 1.93 8.27
N SER A 58 -7.98 2.25 6.96
CA SER A 58 -6.73 2.35 6.22
C SER A 58 -6.03 3.68 6.49
N MET A 59 -4.70 3.63 6.55
CA MET A 59 -3.82 4.79 6.70
C MET A 59 -2.74 4.77 5.62
N SER A 60 -2.47 5.91 5.03
CA SER A 60 -1.34 6.14 4.14
C SER A 60 -0.62 7.43 4.54
N LEU A 61 0.70 7.37 4.60
CA LEU A 61 1.56 8.52 4.90
C LEU A 61 2.60 8.62 3.79
N SER A 62 2.54 9.70 3.05
CA SER A 62 3.50 10.04 1.98
C SER A 62 4.55 10.99 2.52
N VAL A 63 5.81 10.63 2.37
CA VAL A 63 6.97 11.42 2.79
C VAL A 63 7.72 11.87 1.55
N TYR A 64 7.92 13.18 1.40
CA TYR A 64 8.55 13.80 0.23
C TYR A 64 9.92 14.35 0.60
N PHE A 65 10.89 14.15 -0.30
CA PHE A 65 12.30 14.46 -0.09
C PHE A 65 12.81 15.49 -1.10
N ASP A 66 13.93 16.12 -0.79
CA ASP A 66 14.63 17.03 -1.68
C ASP A 66 14.99 16.35 -3.01
N VAL A 67 14.92 17.11 -4.09
CA VAL A 67 15.35 16.65 -5.42
C VAL A 67 16.83 16.28 -5.38
N GLY A 68 17.14 15.05 -5.83
CA GLY A 68 18.51 14.51 -5.79
C GLY A 68 18.80 13.64 -4.57
N ARG A 69 17.88 13.52 -3.58
CA ARG A 69 17.99 12.51 -2.52
C ARG A 69 17.85 11.12 -3.15
N ASP A 70 18.72 10.20 -2.76
CA ASP A 70 18.61 8.79 -3.16
C ASP A 70 17.32 8.17 -2.60
N PRO A 71 16.40 7.69 -3.47
CA PRO A 71 15.14 7.10 -3.03
C PRO A 71 15.30 5.82 -2.21
N ASP A 72 16.36 5.05 -2.46
CA ASP A 72 16.64 3.82 -1.73
C ASP A 72 17.06 4.13 -0.30
N GLN A 73 17.99 5.09 -0.14
CA GLN A 73 18.41 5.54 1.17
C GLN A 73 17.26 6.19 1.95
N ALA A 74 16.45 7.02 1.28
CA ALA A 74 15.27 7.63 1.90
C ALA A 74 14.28 6.55 2.41
N THR A 75 14.07 5.48 1.64
CA THR A 75 13.21 4.36 2.03
C THR A 75 13.74 3.62 3.26
N ILE A 76 15.06 3.39 3.30
CA ILE A 76 15.73 2.76 4.46
C ILE A 76 15.57 3.62 5.71
N ASP A 77 15.81 4.92 5.58
CA ASP A 77 15.72 5.85 6.71
C ASP A 77 14.29 5.95 7.26
N VAL A 78 13.28 6.05 6.37
CA VAL A 78 11.87 6.01 6.77
C VAL A 78 11.52 4.68 7.43
N ASN A 79 11.96 3.55 6.86
CA ASN A 79 11.70 2.24 7.45
C ASN A 79 12.29 2.10 8.86
N ASN A 80 13.51 2.58 9.08
CA ASN A 80 14.14 2.58 10.40
C ASN A 80 13.32 3.39 11.42
N ARG A 81 12.78 4.55 11.00
CA ARG A 81 11.89 5.36 11.85
C ARG A 81 10.57 4.68 12.14
N VAL A 82 9.98 4.03 11.12
CA VAL A 82 8.75 3.23 11.29
C VAL A 82 8.97 2.08 12.27
N GLN A 83 10.10 1.36 12.18
CA GLN A 83 10.43 0.30 13.14
C GLN A 83 10.51 0.83 14.58
N ALA A 84 11.09 2.01 14.80
CA ALA A 84 11.12 2.65 16.10
C ALA A 84 9.71 3.07 16.60
N ALA A 85 8.79 3.36 15.69
CA ALA A 85 7.41 3.72 16.01
C ALA A 85 6.55 2.51 16.41
N LEU A 86 6.86 1.29 15.93
CA LEU A 86 6.02 0.10 16.11
C LEU A 86 5.59 -0.15 17.55
N ALA A 87 6.47 0.11 18.52
CA ALA A 87 6.17 -0.10 19.94
C ALA A 87 5.03 0.82 20.46
N LYS A 88 4.78 1.93 19.76
CA LYS A 88 3.74 2.92 20.11
C LYS A 88 2.41 2.66 19.41
N LEU A 89 2.38 1.75 18.44
CA LEU A 89 1.19 1.45 17.65
C LEU A 89 0.29 0.42 18.34
N PRO A 90 -1.02 0.46 18.11
CA PRO A 90 -1.96 -0.58 18.57
C PRO A 90 -1.55 -1.98 18.11
N GLU A 91 -1.89 -2.99 18.90
CA GLU A 91 -1.49 -4.38 18.64
C GLU A 91 -2.03 -4.89 17.30
N GLU A 92 -3.26 -4.52 16.95
CA GLU A 92 -3.90 -4.89 15.69
C GLU A 92 -3.12 -4.36 14.49
N VAL A 93 -2.66 -3.11 14.57
CA VAL A 93 -1.83 -2.48 13.54
C VAL A 93 -0.47 -3.18 13.42
N ARG A 94 0.14 -3.54 14.55
CA ARG A 94 1.40 -4.29 14.57
C ARG A 94 1.26 -5.68 13.95
N ARG A 95 0.13 -6.34 14.16
CA ARG A 95 -0.17 -7.66 13.54
C ARG A 95 -0.38 -7.55 12.04
N GLN A 96 -1.04 -6.49 11.56
CA GLN A 96 -1.21 -6.22 10.14
C GLN A 96 0.12 -5.87 9.47
N GLY A 97 1.01 -5.25 10.23
CA GLY A 97 2.26 -4.73 9.72
C GLY A 97 2.15 -3.34 9.11
N VAL A 98 3.30 -2.69 9.00
CA VAL A 98 3.44 -1.39 8.33
C VAL A 98 4.31 -1.58 7.11
N VAL A 99 3.78 -1.27 5.94
CA VAL A 99 4.47 -1.41 4.65
C VAL A 99 5.11 -0.07 4.30
N VAL A 100 6.40 -0.10 3.98
CA VAL A 100 7.15 1.06 3.50
C VAL A 100 7.64 0.76 2.09
N LYS A 101 7.31 1.63 1.14
CA LYS A 101 7.74 1.47 -0.26
C LYS A 101 8.04 2.80 -0.93
N LYS A 102 8.91 2.76 -1.93
CA LYS A 102 9.12 3.93 -2.82
C LYS A 102 7.81 4.24 -3.54
N LEU A 103 7.48 5.51 -3.63
CA LEU A 103 6.35 5.98 -4.41
C LEU A 103 6.87 6.53 -5.75
N ASN A 104 6.68 5.75 -6.79
CA ASN A 104 6.98 6.18 -8.15
C ASN A 104 5.68 6.62 -8.82
N TRP A 105 5.61 7.89 -9.18
CA TRP A 105 4.44 8.48 -9.85
C TRP A 105 4.43 8.23 -11.37
N THR A 106 5.56 7.82 -11.94
CA THR A 106 5.69 7.66 -13.39
C THR A 106 5.38 6.21 -13.77
N ALA A 107 4.17 5.98 -14.25
CA ALA A 107 3.84 4.73 -14.90
C ALA A 107 4.50 4.70 -16.29
N VAL A 108 5.25 3.65 -16.60
CA VAL A 108 5.86 3.44 -17.92
C VAL A 108 4.80 3.09 -18.96
N ALA A 109 3.77 2.34 -18.56
CA ALA A 109 2.68 1.94 -19.43
C ALA A 109 1.39 1.69 -18.64
N TYR A 110 0.27 1.99 -19.27
CA TYR A 110 -1.06 1.57 -18.85
C TYR A 110 -1.60 0.59 -19.89
N MET A 111 -2.05 -0.57 -19.43
CA MET A 111 -2.63 -1.60 -20.28
C MET A 111 -4.07 -1.86 -19.88
N ALA A 112 -4.99 -1.91 -20.86
CA ALA A 112 -6.36 -2.31 -20.63
C ALA A 112 -6.55 -3.75 -21.11
N ILE A 113 -7.08 -4.61 -20.24
CA ILE A 113 -7.44 -6.00 -20.57
C ILE A 113 -8.94 -6.10 -20.56
N TYR A 114 -9.53 -6.52 -21.68
CA TYR A 114 -10.97 -6.59 -21.88
C TYR A 114 -11.36 -7.78 -22.74
N SER A 115 -12.63 -8.21 -22.66
CA SER A 115 -13.21 -9.24 -23.53
C SER A 115 -14.02 -8.56 -24.67
N PRO A 116 -13.55 -8.59 -25.92
CA PRO A 116 -14.26 -7.94 -27.03
C PRO A 116 -15.67 -8.47 -27.27
N ASP A 117 -15.86 -9.75 -27.06
CA ASP A 117 -17.11 -10.50 -27.32
C ASP A 117 -17.99 -10.62 -26.06
N GLY A 118 -17.57 -10.03 -24.91
CA GLY A 118 -18.27 -10.20 -23.63
C GLY A 118 -18.30 -11.65 -23.12
N ARG A 119 -17.43 -12.53 -23.65
CA ARG A 119 -17.37 -13.95 -23.29
C ARG A 119 -16.93 -14.18 -21.85
N TYR A 120 -16.05 -13.31 -21.35
CA TYR A 120 -15.51 -13.36 -20.00
C TYR A 120 -16.02 -12.16 -19.22
N ASP A 121 -16.50 -12.41 -18.02
CA ASP A 121 -16.95 -11.36 -17.11
C ASP A 121 -15.77 -10.64 -16.43
N ASP A 122 -16.05 -9.50 -15.81
CA ASP A 122 -15.05 -8.66 -15.13
C ASP A 122 -14.31 -9.43 -14.01
N SER A 123 -15.02 -10.35 -13.35
CA SER A 123 -14.42 -11.13 -12.25
C SER A 123 -13.40 -12.12 -12.78
N PHE A 124 -13.70 -12.79 -13.89
CA PHE A 124 -12.77 -13.69 -14.56
C PHE A 124 -11.54 -12.94 -15.08
N ILE A 125 -11.75 -11.81 -15.78
CA ILE A 125 -10.67 -10.98 -16.32
C ILE A 125 -9.78 -10.47 -15.20
N SER A 126 -10.37 -9.99 -14.10
CA SER A 126 -9.63 -9.52 -12.92
C SER A 126 -8.75 -10.61 -12.33
N ASN A 127 -9.34 -11.78 -12.09
CA ASN A 127 -8.61 -12.91 -11.50
C ASN A 127 -7.50 -13.43 -12.44
N TYR A 128 -7.80 -13.56 -13.74
CA TYR A 128 -6.81 -13.94 -14.74
C TYR A 128 -5.64 -12.96 -14.78
N THR A 129 -5.95 -11.65 -14.76
CA THR A 129 -4.95 -10.59 -14.78
C THR A 129 -4.04 -10.65 -13.56
N LEU A 130 -4.62 -10.81 -12.37
CA LEU A 130 -3.83 -10.88 -11.13
C LEU A 130 -2.89 -12.09 -11.11
N ILE A 131 -3.40 -13.27 -11.52
CA ILE A 131 -2.63 -14.51 -11.41
C ILE A 131 -1.61 -14.68 -12.55
N ASN A 132 -1.98 -14.30 -13.77
CA ASN A 132 -1.18 -14.66 -14.95
C ASN A 132 -0.44 -13.47 -15.57
N VAL A 133 -0.98 -12.26 -15.46
CA VAL A 133 -0.38 -11.10 -16.16
C VAL A 133 0.50 -10.29 -15.23
N VAL A 134 0.00 -9.95 -14.05
CA VAL A 134 0.71 -9.08 -13.10
C VAL A 134 2.01 -9.74 -12.63
N ASP A 135 1.99 -11.02 -12.33
CA ASP A 135 3.17 -11.74 -11.88
C ASP A 135 4.23 -11.89 -12.97
N GLU A 136 3.82 -12.12 -14.22
CA GLU A 136 4.76 -12.16 -15.34
C GLU A 136 5.38 -10.80 -15.62
N LEU A 137 4.60 -9.72 -15.55
CA LEU A 137 5.11 -8.36 -15.71
C LEU A 137 6.14 -8.00 -14.63
N ARG A 138 5.92 -8.40 -13.39
CA ARG A 138 6.85 -8.16 -12.27
C ARG A 138 8.19 -8.89 -12.42
N ARG A 139 8.21 -9.98 -13.19
CA ARG A 139 9.45 -10.75 -13.46
C ARG A 139 10.33 -10.14 -14.54
N ILE A 140 9.80 -9.17 -15.31
CA ILE A 140 10.58 -8.53 -16.38
C ILE A 140 11.66 -7.65 -15.74
N PRO A 141 12.95 -7.84 -16.10
CA PRO A 141 14.03 -7.00 -15.60
C PRO A 141 13.77 -5.52 -15.90
N GLY A 142 13.88 -4.67 -14.89
CA GLY A 142 13.62 -3.23 -15.00
C GLY A 142 12.20 -2.79 -14.67
N VAL A 143 11.27 -3.71 -14.44
CA VAL A 143 9.93 -3.39 -13.93
C VAL A 143 9.98 -3.33 -12.41
N ALA A 144 9.73 -2.14 -11.85
CA ALA A 144 9.74 -1.91 -10.40
C ALA A 144 8.44 -2.39 -9.72
N SER A 145 7.29 -2.20 -10.39
CA SER A 145 5.98 -2.69 -9.93
C SER A 145 5.03 -2.87 -11.11
N ALA A 146 4.06 -3.75 -10.94
CA ALA A 146 2.90 -3.89 -11.81
C ALA A 146 1.68 -4.09 -10.92
N ASP A 147 0.69 -3.23 -11.05
CA ASP A 147 -0.50 -3.22 -10.22
C ASP A 147 -1.76 -3.18 -11.10
N ALA A 148 -2.77 -3.98 -10.75
CA ALA A 148 -4.05 -4.00 -11.46
C ALA A 148 -5.05 -3.08 -10.77
N PHE A 149 -5.51 -2.03 -11.48
CA PHE A 149 -6.53 -1.13 -11.00
C PHE A 149 -7.92 -1.69 -11.30
N GLY A 150 -8.83 -1.63 -10.33
CA GLY A 150 -10.21 -2.10 -10.47
C GLY A 150 -10.36 -3.63 -10.48
N ALA A 151 -9.27 -4.37 -10.31
CA ALA A 151 -9.35 -5.82 -10.18
C ALA A 151 -10.10 -6.21 -8.89
N LYS A 152 -11.06 -7.11 -9.04
CA LYS A 152 -11.83 -7.67 -7.92
C LYS A 152 -11.22 -9.01 -7.54
N GLU A 153 -10.78 -9.13 -6.30
CA GLU A 153 -10.37 -10.43 -5.76
C GLU A 153 -11.59 -11.27 -5.38
N HIS A 154 -11.53 -12.54 -5.74
CA HIS A 154 -12.55 -13.48 -5.26
C HIS A 154 -12.42 -13.68 -3.75
N SER A 155 -13.47 -13.39 -3.02
CA SER A 155 -13.55 -13.64 -1.59
C SER A 155 -14.68 -14.61 -1.27
N ILE A 156 -14.40 -15.60 -0.42
CA ILE A 156 -15.40 -16.51 0.12
C ILE A 156 -15.87 -15.93 1.44
N ARG A 157 -17.16 -15.57 1.52
CA ARG A 157 -17.79 -15.14 2.79
C ARG A 157 -18.52 -16.32 3.41
N ILE A 158 -18.08 -16.72 4.59
CA ILE A 158 -18.70 -17.80 5.36
C ILE A 158 -19.56 -17.16 6.44
N TRP A 159 -20.87 -17.38 6.37
CA TRP A 159 -21.82 -16.94 7.38
C TRP A 159 -22.06 -18.09 8.34
N LEU A 160 -21.62 -17.92 9.58
CA LEU A 160 -21.84 -18.88 10.65
C LEU A 160 -23.14 -18.52 11.40
N ASN A 161 -23.98 -19.52 11.61
CA ASN A 161 -25.17 -19.35 12.44
C ASN A 161 -24.80 -19.65 13.91
N PRO A 162 -24.86 -18.64 14.81
CA PRO A 162 -24.43 -18.81 16.20
C PRO A 162 -25.24 -19.88 16.95
N ASP A 163 -26.55 -20.00 16.67
CA ASP A 163 -27.39 -21.00 17.33
C ASP A 163 -27.01 -22.41 16.97
N LYS A 164 -26.66 -22.66 15.69
CA LYS A 164 -26.16 -23.95 15.24
C LYS A 164 -24.78 -24.26 15.78
N LEU A 165 -23.91 -23.26 15.91
CA LEU A 165 -22.59 -23.42 16.52
C LEU A 165 -22.73 -23.87 18.00
N ALA A 166 -23.61 -23.21 18.74
CA ALA A 166 -23.86 -23.58 20.13
C ALA A 166 -24.42 -25.00 20.26
N GLN A 167 -25.31 -25.44 19.33
CA GLN A 167 -25.84 -26.81 19.31
C GLN A 167 -24.80 -27.90 19.11
N VAL A 168 -23.71 -27.57 18.36
CA VAL A 168 -22.62 -28.53 18.12
C VAL A 168 -21.39 -28.30 19.03
N GLY A 169 -21.58 -27.47 20.07
CA GLY A 169 -20.52 -27.22 21.08
C GLY A 169 -19.32 -26.42 20.59
N LEU A 170 -19.50 -25.68 19.51
CA LEU A 170 -18.49 -24.74 19.00
C LEU A 170 -18.86 -23.33 19.46
N THR A 171 -17.99 -22.69 20.25
CA THR A 171 -18.14 -21.31 20.74
C THR A 171 -17.05 -20.41 20.15
#